data_2a0748a73c9e28c6fba297f4d9e9d319
#
_entry.id   2a0748a73c9e28c6fba297f4d9e9d319
#
_cell.length_a   1.000
_cell.length_b   1.000
_cell.length_c   1.000
_cell.angle_alpha   90.00
_cell.angle_beta   90.00
_cell.angle_gamma   90.00
#
_symmetry.space_group_name_H-M   'P 1'
#
loop_
_entity.id
_entity.type
_entity.pdbx_description
1 polymer ?
#
loop_
_entity_poly.entity_id
_entity_poly.type
_entity_poly.pdbx_seq_one_letter_code
_entity_poly.pdbx_strand_id
1 'polypeptide(L)'
;MGLFTRATTDAAQPVVKAAAGSNVGMSQIDNFYAYTQGNTRQRAMSVPSITRARDLLASVIGCTPLIMYNEIWNPVDREMEEIEIAPRSWLRRLDPALPNSTLFSWLFDDLFFTQRAFLAVTKRSADGFPMAFQRMPSAMVLTQDQAGPVFFAPSKQIMFNGLPVDHRDVVQFISPIQGLLYTSPNAVLTSLKLEGARLRSASNSLPNGVLRQVGGEPLSAEELQQLSQSFEAARLTNTVAALNEFVTYTETTTDPSKQLLVEASEYQSKEIARLANCPPYLLGIASGSYSYQNSTQARQDLYMFGAKLFMDCIAETLSADNVLPRGTYVKFDVDDYLSENYLMDNTDVEVNDTAET
;
A
#
# COMPACT_ATOMS: atom_id res chain seq x y z
N MET A 1 12.27 32.02 -1.87
CA MET A 1 12.08 31.53 -3.25
C MET A 1 11.92 30.03 -3.15
N GLY A 2 10.72 29.55 -3.45
CA GLY A 2 10.40 28.12 -3.22
C GLY A 2 11.21 27.21 -4.14
N LEU A 3 11.57 26.06 -3.61
CA LEU A 3 12.35 24.98 -4.23
C LEU A 3 11.78 24.53 -5.60
N PHE A 4 10.52 24.76 -5.83
CA PHE A 4 9.78 24.30 -7.01
C PHE A 4 9.57 25.34 -8.10
N THR A 5 9.83 26.64 -7.85
CA THR A 5 9.66 27.68 -8.85
C THR A 5 10.78 27.70 -9.89
N ARG A 6 11.91 27.03 -9.63
CA ARG A 6 13.01 26.90 -10.60
C ARG A 6 12.97 25.63 -11.45
N ALA A 7 12.19 24.62 -11.04
CA ALA A 7 12.08 23.37 -11.80
C ALA A 7 11.10 23.46 -12.98
N THR A 8 10.28 24.49 -13.04
CA THR A 8 9.28 24.66 -14.12
C THR A 8 9.78 25.41 -15.34
N THR A 9 10.97 26.02 -15.29
CA THR A 9 11.48 26.81 -16.43
C THR A 9 12.55 26.10 -17.25
N ASP A 10 13.15 25.04 -16.72
CA ASP A 10 14.01 24.17 -17.50
C ASP A 10 13.59 22.72 -17.18
N ALA A 11 12.63 22.26 -17.90
CA ALA A 11 12.45 20.84 -18.11
C ALA A 11 13.67 20.30 -18.88
N ALA A 12 14.84 20.51 -18.35
CA ALA A 12 16.03 19.79 -18.74
C ALA A 12 15.78 18.33 -18.34
N GLN A 13 15.03 17.69 -19.11
CA GLN A 13 15.23 16.31 -19.39
C GLN A 13 16.73 16.20 -19.69
N PRO A 14 17.45 15.49 -19.12
CA PRO A 14 17.50 14.09 -18.97
C PRO A 14 18.72 13.67 -18.21
N VAL A 15 18.57 13.57 -16.99
CA VAL A 15 19.48 12.80 -16.17
C VAL A 15 19.56 11.33 -16.66
N VAL A 16 18.55 10.89 -17.38
CA VAL A 16 18.48 9.56 -17.98
C VAL A 16 19.58 9.28 -19.00
N LYS A 17 20.07 10.26 -19.75
CA LYS A 17 21.15 10.05 -20.72
C LYS A 17 22.54 9.90 -20.09
N ALA A 18 22.77 10.48 -18.92
CA ALA A 18 24.04 10.35 -18.21
C ALA A 18 24.20 9.02 -17.48
N ALA A 19 23.09 8.37 -17.15
CA ALA A 19 23.08 7.13 -16.40
C ALA A 19 23.29 5.87 -17.27
N ALA A 20 23.14 5.97 -18.58
CA ALA A 20 23.25 4.83 -19.48
C ALA A 20 24.71 4.32 -19.71
N GLY A 21 25.68 4.91 -19.06
CA GLY A 21 27.10 4.58 -19.26
C GLY A 21 27.94 4.27 -18.04
N SER A 22 27.40 4.29 -16.82
CA SER A 22 28.20 3.99 -15.63
C SER A 22 27.60 2.86 -14.80
N ASN A 23 28.41 1.83 -14.56
CA ASN A 23 28.09 0.70 -13.67
C ASN A 23 27.99 1.09 -12.18
N VAL A 24 28.13 2.37 -11.86
CA VAL A 24 28.08 2.90 -10.48
C VAL A 24 26.69 3.48 -10.26
N GLY A 25 25.88 2.82 -9.46
CA GLY A 25 24.55 3.31 -9.09
C GLY A 25 23.38 2.62 -9.78
N MET A 26 23.60 1.54 -10.52
CA MET A 26 22.51 0.78 -11.12
C MET A 26 21.42 0.44 -10.11
N SER A 27 21.77 0.09 -8.88
CA SER A 27 20.78 -0.26 -7.85
C SER A 27 19.86 0.90 -7.45
N GLN A 28 20.35 2.14 -7.47
CA GLN A 28 19.54 3.31 -7.12
C GLN A 28 18.66 3.73 -8.29
N ILE A 29 19.18 3.69 -9.50
CA ILE A 29 18.44 3.99 -10.72
C ILE A 29 17.43 2.88 -11.00
N ASP A 30 17.79 1.62 -10.83
CA ASP A 30 16.87 0.51 -10.96
C ASP A 30 15.77 0.58 -9.91
N ASN A 31 16.07 0.96 -8.66
CA ASN A 31 15.07 1.19 -7.64
C ASN A 31 14.15 2.37 -7.97
N PHE A 32 14.69 3.46 -8.50
CA PHE A 32 13.90 4.60 -8.96
C PHE A 32 12.96 4.21 -10.10
N TYR A 33 13.46 3.55 -11.13
CA TYR A 33 12.63 3.09 -12.24
C TYR A 33 11.68 1.96 -11.82
N ALA A 34 12.14 1.04 -11.01
CA ALA A 34 11.32 -0.03 -10.49
C ALA A 34 10.13 0.49 -9.68
N TYR A 35 10.33 1.54 -8.90
CA TYR A 35 9.27 2.15 -8.13
C TYR A 35 8.41 3.10 -8.97
N THR A 36 8.99 4.03 -9.73
CA THR A 36 8.25 5.01 -10.53
C THR A 36 7.47 4.38 -11.67
N GLN A 37 8.00 3.33 -12.27
CA GLN A 37 7.29 2.53 -13.27
C GLN A 37 6.39 1.45 -12.63
N GLY A 38 6.28 1.41 -11.32
CA GLY A 38 5.43 0.46 -10.63
C GLY A 38 5.99 -0.97 -10.57
N ASN A 39 7.29 -1.17 -10.76
CA ASN A 39 7.80 -2.53 -10.87
C ASN A 39 7.79 -3.28 -9.53
N THR A 40 8.15 -2.66 -8.41
CA THR A 40 8.11 -3.32 -7.09
C THR A 40 6.81 -3.06 -6.35
N ARG A 41 6.43 -1.80 -6.13
CA ARG A 41 5.19 -1.41 -5.48
C ARG A 41 3.96 -1.85 -6.27
N GLN A 42 3.93 -1.59 -7.58
CA GLN A 42 2.81 -1.96 -8.45
C GLN A 42 2.61 -3.47 -8.48
N ARG A 43 3.69 -4.25 -8.54
CA ARG A 43 3.62 -5.70 -8.45
C ARG A 43 3.13 -6.18 -7.09
N ALA A 44 3.56 -5.57 -5.99
CA ALA A 44 3.01 -5.85 -4.67
C ALA A 44 1.50 -5.53 -4.61
N MET A 45 1.09 -4.37 -5.16
CA MET A 45 -0.31 -3.97 -5.25
C MET A 45 -1.16 -4.84 -6.19
N SER A 46 -0.58 -5.66 -7.04
CA SER A 46 -1.35 -6.65 -7.82
C SER A 46 -1.76 -7.88 -7.00
N VAL A 47 -1.25 -8.02 -5.77
CA VAL A 47 -1.67 -9.05 -4.82
C VAL A 47 -2.90 -8.57 -4.04
N PRO A 48 -4.08 -9.22 -4.15
CA PRO A 48 -5.33 -8.71 -3.58
C PRO A 48 -5.28 -8.50 -2.06
N SER A 49 -4.61 -9.37 -1.33
CA SER A 49 -4.46 -9.26 0.13
C SER A 49 -3.60 -8.06 0.55
N ILE A 50 -2.55 -7.73 -0.20
CA ILE A 50 -1.72 -6.54 0.05
C ILE A 50 -2.53 -5.28 -0.24
N THR A 51 -3.21 -5.23 -1.38
CA THR A 51 -4.07 -4.09 -1.75
C THR A 51 -5.13 -3.85 -0.70
N ARG A 52 -5.82 -4.91 -0.26
CA ARG A 52 -6.87 -4.80 0.76
C ARG A 52 -6.32 -4.31 2.09
N ALA A 53 -5.20 -4.85 2.57
CA ALA A 53 -4.57 -4.41 3.82
C ALA A 53 -4.15 -2.93 3.75
N ARG A 54 -3.47 -2.55 2.66
CA ARG A 54 -3.05 -1.16 2.42
C ARG A 54 -4.25 -0.22 2.39
N ASP A 55 -5.32 -0.55 1.68
CA ASP A 55 -6.48 0.33 1.51
C ASP A 55 -7.27 0.49 2.81
N LEU A 56 -7.40 -0.57 3.61
CA LEU A 56 -8.03 -0.50 4.93
C LEU A 56 -7.27 0.46 5.86
N LEU A 57 -5.96 0.30 5.98
CA LEU A 57 -5.14 1.15 6.84
C LEU A 57 -5.07 2.58 6.32
N ALA A 58 -4.94 2.77 5.00
CA ALA A 58 -4.95 4.10 4.37
C ALA A 58 -6.29 4.83 4.58
N SER A 59 -7.40 4.09 4.58
CA SER A 59 -8.73 4.63 4.86
C SER A 59 -8.84 5.17 6.29
N VAL A 60 -8.37 4.40 7.28
CA VAL A 60 -8.36 4.85 8.68
C VAL A 60 -7.51 6.10 8.84
N ILE A 61 -6.27 6.08 8.35
CA ILE A 61 -5.33 7.19 8.51
C ILE A 61 -5.77 8.43 7.72
N GLY A 62 -6.28 8.23 6.50
CA GLY A 62 -6.69 9.33 5.63
C GLY A 62 -7.98 10.02 6.05
N CYS A 63 -8.91 9.30 6.70
CA CYS A 63 -10.20 9.85 7.10
C CYS A 63 -10.19 10.44 8.51
N THR A 64 -9.19 10.13 9.34
CA THR A 64 -9.10 10.64 10.70
C THR A 64 -8.53 12.07 10.70
N PRO A 65 -9.23 13.06 11.25
CA PRO A 65 -8.77 14.44 11.27
C PRO A 65 -7.59 14.63 12.24
N LEU A 66 -6.81 15.69 12.01
CA LEU A 66 -5.77 16.13 12.95
C LEU A 66 -6.29 17.25 13.82
N ILE A 67 -6.02 17.18 15.11
CA ILE A 67 -6.23 18.24 16.09
C ILE A 67 -4.89 18.74 16.63
N MET A 68 -4.89 19.97 17.13
CA MET A 68 -3.70 20.62 17.69
C MET A 68 -3.93 20.90 19.17
N TYR A 69 -2.94 20.61 20.00
CA TYR A 69 -3.02 20.78 21.43
C TYR A 69 -1.72 21.29 22.03
N ASN A 70 -1.82 21.86 23.24
CA ASN A 70 -0.70 22.20 24.10
C ASN A 70 -0.73 21.29 25.33
N GLU A 71 0.43 20.91 25.81
CA GLU A 71 0.58 20.22 27.09
C GLU A 71 0.90 21.27 28.18
N ILE A 72 0.05 21.34 29.20
CA ILE A 72 0.23 22.23 30.35
C ILE A 72 0.26 21.39 31.62
N TRP A 73 1.25 21.64 32.46
CA TRP A 73 1.33 20.97 33.76
C TRP A 73 0.19 21.42 34.69
N ASN A 74 -0.66 20.49 35.09
CA ASN A 74 -1.69 20.71 36.09
C ASN A 74 -1.10 20.41 37.50
N PRO A 75 -0.88 21.44 38.36
CA PRO A 75 -0.29 21.23 39.66
C PRO A 75 -1.25 20.54 40.68
N VAL A 76 -2.55 20.50 40.38
CA VAL A 76 -3.57 19.89 41.28
C VAL A 76 -3.54 18.37 41.08
N ASP A 77 -3.62 17.92 39.83
CA ASP A 77 -3.68 16.51 39.50
C ASP A 77 -2.29 15.89 39.33
N ARG A 78 -1.23 16.74 39.25
CA ARG A 78 0.17 16.36 39.01
C ARG A 78 0.37 15.58 37.72
N GLU A 79 -0.40 15.96 36.69
CA GLU A 79 -0.36 15.37 35.38
C GLU A 79 -0.22 16.45 34.29
N MET A 80 0.24 16.06 33.12
CA MET A 80 0.20 16.92 31.95
C MET A 80 -1.21 16.89 31.38
N GLU A 81 -1.82 18.04 31.27
CA GLU A 81 -3.15 18.22 30.68
C GLU A 81 -3.02 18.69 29.24
N GLU A 82 -3.71 17.98 28.35
CA GLU A 82 -3.79 18.35 26.94
C GLU A 82 -4.93 19.35 26.73
N ILE A 83 -4.58 20.55 26.29
CA ILE A 83 -5.56 21.59 26.00
C ILE A 83 -5.60 21.78 24.49
N GLU A 84 -6.75 21.48 23.89
CA GLU A 84 -6.95 21.71 22.46
C GLU A 84 -6.87 23.20 22.15
N ILE A 85 -6.15 23.54 21.10
CA ILE A 85 -5.95 24.91 20.63
C ILE A 85 -6.44 25.08 19.21
N ALA A 86 -6.71 26.34 18.81
CA ALA A 86 -7.09 26.66 17.45
C ALA A 86 -6.02 26.18 16.45
N PRO A 87 -6.39 25.34 15.48
CA PRO A 87 -5.43 24.77 14.55
C PRO A 87 -4.82 25.86 13.65
N ARG A 88 -3.54 25.72 13.35
CA ARG A 88 -2.90 26.55 12.31
C ARG A 88 -3.59 26.31 10.96
N SER A 89 -3.60 27.33 10.13
CA SER A 89 -4.31 27.30 8.84
C SER A 89 -3.92 26.12 7.92
N TRP A 90 -2.69 25.68 8.02
CA TRP A 90 -2.19 24.56 7.22
C TRP A 90 -2.67 23.18 7.72
N LEU A 91 -3.10 23.06 8.98
CA LEU A 91 -3.54 21.76 9.52
C LEU A 91 -4.76 21.21 8.78
N ARG A 92 -5.66 22.08 8.35
CA ARG A 92 -6.82 21.70 7.53
C ARG A 92 -6.46 21.33 6.10
N ARG A 93 -5.33 21.82 5.60
CA ARG A 93 -4.88 21.57 4.22
C ARG A 93 -3.37 21.71 4.15
N LEU A 94 -2.68 20.61 4.41
CA LEU A 94 -1.21 20.57 4.38
C LEU A 94 -0.67 20.91 2.99
N ASP A 95 -1.25 20.28 1.96
CA ASP A 95 -0.95 20.60 0.55
C ASP A 95 -2.10 21.46 -0.01
N PRO A 96 -1.81 22.68 -0.51
CA PRO A 96 -2.85 23.51 -1.11
C PRO A 96 -3.57 22.88 -2.31
N ALA A 97 -2.93 21.93 -2.99
CA ALA A 97 -3.49 21.28 -4.17
C ALA A 97 -4.30 20.01 -3.85
N LEU A 98 -4.08 19.38 -2.68
CA LEU A 98 -4.66 18.08 -2.34
C LEU A 98 -5.44 18.13 -1.02
N PRO A 99 -6.51 17.32 -0.87
CA PRO A 99 -7.14 17.11 0.43
C PRO A 99 -6.21 16.30 1.35
N ASN A 100 -6.31 16.53 2.66
CA ASN A 100 -5.50 15.83 3.65
C ASN A 100 -5.70 14.31 3.60
N SER A 101 -6.91 13.84 3.35
CA SER A 101 -7.20 12.41 3.21
C SER A 101 -6.34 11.74 2.13
N THR A 102 -6.22 12.39 0.98
CA THR A 102 -5.36 11.89 -0.10
C THR A 102 -3.88 11.97 0.29
N LEU A 103 -3.46 13.09 0.89
CA LEU A 103 -2.06 13.28 1.28
C LEU A 103 -1.62 12.23 2.31
N PHE A 104 -2.40 12.02 3.37
CA PHE A 104 -2.10 11.03 4.41
C PHE A 104 -2.16 9.59 3.90
N SER A 105 -3.11 9.27 3.03
CA SER A 105 -3.16 7.95 2.40
C SER A 105 -1.89 7.66 1.60
N TRP A 106 -1.34 8.65 0.91
CA TRP A 106 -0.09 8.50 0.17
C TRP A 106 1.16 8.56 1.03
N LEU A 107 1.15 9.32 2.14
CA LEU A 107 2.22 9.27 3.15
C LEU A 107 2.29 7.88 3.79
N PHE A 108 1.13 7.35 4.18
CA PHE A 108 1.04 6.00 4.69
C PHE A 108 1.54 4.97 3.66
N ASP A 109 1.15 5.10 2.40
CA ASP A 109 1.62 4.22 1.33
C ASP A 109 3.15 4.17 1.25
N ASP A 110 3.81 5.33 1.30
CA ASP A 110 5.26 5.42 1.33
C ASP A 110 5.86 4.76 2.58
N LEU A 111 5.28 5.01 3.77
CA LEU A 111 5.72 4.39 5.02
C LEU A 111 5.53 2.88 5.01
N PHE A 112 4.39 2.40 4.53
CA PHE A 112 4.02 1.00 4.49
C PHE A 112 4.95 0.17 3.59
N PHE A 113 5.26 0.69 2.40
CA PHE A 113 6.11 -0.03 1.45
C PHE A 113 7.60 0.17 1.68
N THR A 114 8.03 1.40 2.06
CA THR A 114 9.45 1.77 2.09
C THR A 114 9.98 2.25 3.44
N GLN A 115 9.16 2.26 4.49
CA GLN A 115 9.49 2.75 5.85
C GLN A 115 9.62 4.27 5.95
N ARG A 116 9.69 5.01 4.85
CA ARG A 116 10.00 6.43 4.83
C ARG A 116 9.06 7.21 3.94
N ALA A 117 8.67 8.38 4.38
CA ALA A 117 7.92 9.33 3.58
C ALA A 117 8.49 10.75 3.73
N PHE A 118 8.25 11.60 2.75
CA PHE A 118 8.84 12.92 2.69
C PHE A 118 7.82 13.96 2.27
N LEU A 119 7.84 15.10 2.98
CA LEU A 119 7.12 16.31 2.59
C LEU A 119 8.11 17.45 2.38
N ALA A 120 8.07 18.09 1.22
CA ALA A 120 8.77 19.35 1.01
C ALA A 120 7.98 20.50 1.59
N VAL A 121 8.66 21.41 2.26
CA VAL A 121 8.10 22.68 2.73
C VAL A 121 8.09 23.66 1.55
N THR A 122 6.91 23.99 1.03
CA THR A 122 6.76 24.88 -0.11
C THR A 122 6.57 26.33 0.30
N LYS A 123 6.07 26.57 1.51
CA LYS A 123 5.85 27.92 2.04
C LYS A 123 6.11 27.95 3.54
N ARG A 124 6.72 29.03 4.03
CA ARG A 124 6.93 29.31 5.44
C ARG A 124 6.18 30.58 5.86
N SER A 125 5.77 30.65 7.11
CA SER A 125 5.20 31.84 7.73
C SER A 125 6.28 32.84 8.15
N ALA A 126 5.87 34.02 8.63
CA ALA A 126 6.81 35.06 9.07
C ALA A 126 7.65 34.65 10.29
N ASP A 127 7.17 33.72 11.08
CA ASP A 127 7.84 33.12 12.24
C ASP A 127 8.81 31.98 11.83
N GLY A 128 8.95 31.70 10.54
CA GLY A 128 9.85 30.68 9.99
C GLY A 128 9.29 29.26 9.95
N PHE A 129 8.12 29.01 10.54
CA PHE A 129 7.51 27.69 10.54
C PHE A 129 6.82 27.35 9.19
N PRO A 130 6.73 26.07 8.81
CA PRO A 130 6.04 25.65 7.61
C PRO A 130 4.57 26.08 7.58
N MET A 131 4.08 26.49 6.40
CA MET A 131 2.68 26.82 6.13
C MET A 131 2.04 25.96 5.05
N ALA A 132 2.84 25.39 4.16
CA ALA A 132 2.37 24.53 3.10
C ALA A 132 3.42 23.47 2.79
N PHE A 133 2.92 22.31 2.45
CA PHE A 133 3.73 21.14 2.16
C PHE A 133 3.37 20.58 0.80
N GLN A 134 4.25 19.77 0.25
CA GLN A 134 4.01 18.96 -0.94
C GLN A 134 4.68 17.61 -0.76
N ARG A 135 3.96 16.53 -1.10
CA ARG A 135 4.52 15.19 -1.02
C ARG A 135 5.67 15.01 -2.01
N MET A 136 6.77 14.45 -1.53
CA MET A 136 7.87 13.95 -2.34
C MET A 136 7.77 12.42 -2.36
N PRO A 137 7.41 11.77 -3.48
CA PRO A 137 7.35 10.31 -3.54
C PRO A 137 8.67 9.68 -3.10
N SER A 138 8.62 8.74 -2.17
CA SER A 138 9.83 8.10 -1.59
C SER A 138 10.75 7.49 -2.65
N ALA A 139 10.19 7.04 -3.75
CA ALA A 139 10.94 6.51 -4.88
C ALA A 139 11.83 7.53 -5.59
N MET A 140 11.47 8.80 -5.52
CA MET A 140 12.22 9.89 -6.15
C MET A 140 13.24 10.53 -5.20
N VAL A 141 13.24 10.10 -3.94
CA VAL A 141 14.13 10.62 -2.90
C VAL A 141 15.29 9.67 -2.68
N LEU A 142 16.50 10.19 -2.81
CA LEU A 142 17.73 9.48 -2.48
C LEU A 142 18.37 10.15 -1.26
N THR A 143 18.77 9.32 -0.31
CA THR A 143 19.49 9.76 0.90
C THR A 143 20.88 9.15 0.85
N GLN A 144 21.91 9.96 0.67
CA GLN A 144 23.29 9.49 0.47
C GLN A 144 23.93 8.98 1.78
N ASP A 145 23.57 9.58 2.89
CA ASP A 145 24.03 9.20 4.23
C ASP A 145 23.21 8.05 4.86
N GLN A 146 22.10 7.65 4.22
CA GLN A 146 21.19 6.60 4.69
C GLN A 146 20.75 5.74 3.51
N ALA A 147 21.70 5.02 2.92
CA ALA A 147 21.46 4.23 1.69
C ALA A 147 20.86 2.83 1.94
N GLY A 148 20.81 2.39 3.20
CA GLY A 148 20.30 1.06 3.56
C GLY A 148 18.76 0.98 3.53
N PRO A 149 18.21 -0.24 3.59
CA PRO A 149 16.76 -0.46 3.62
C PRO A 149 16.13 -0.05 4.96
N VAL A 150 16.93 0.16 6.02
CA VAL A 150 16.47 0.54 7.34
C VAL A 150 16.92 1.96 7.65
N PHE A 151 15.98 2.79 8.08
CA PHE A 151 16.23 4.17 8.48
C PHE A 151 16.29 4.26 10.00
N PHE A 152 17.35 4.90 10.51
CA PHE A 152 17.58 5.10 11.95
C PHE A 152 17.42 6.56 12.37
N ALA A 153 17.64 7.50 11.45
CA ALA A 153 17.58 8.92 11.71
C ALA A 153 17.26 9.71 10.42
N PRO A 154 16.79 10.96 10.54
CA PRO A 154 16.63 11.84 9.38
C PRO A 154 17.96 12.07 8.65
N SER A 155 17.92 11.98 7.32
CA SER A 155 19.07 12.23 6.46
C SER A 155 19.39 13.72 6.36
N LYS A 156 20.67 14.06 6.29
CA LYS A 156 21.13 15.43 6.00
C LYS A 156 21.46 15.64 4.52
N GLN A 157 21.63 14.57 3.77
CA GLN A 157 21.99 14.59 2.36
C GLN A 157 20.85 14.00 1.52
N ILE A 158 19.95 14.86 1.12
CA ILE A 158 18.73 14.48 0.39
C ILE A 158 18.86 14.94 -1.05
N MET A 159 18.56 14.04 -1.97
CA MET A 159 18.41 14.35 -3.40
C MET A 159 16.98 14.00 -3.84
N PHE A 160 16.35 14.90 -4.53
CA PHE A 160 15.04 14.70 -5.15
C PHE A 160 15.18 14.78 -6.66
N ASN A 161 14.79 13.74 -7.35
CA ASN A 161 14.91 13.61 -8.80
C ASN A 161 16.34 13.95 -9.31
N GLY A 162 17.36 13.51 -8.56
CA GLY A 162 18.76 13.76 -8.88
C GLY A 162 19.30 15.14 -8.53
N LEU A 163 18.48 16.02 -7.96
CA LEU A 163 18.87 17.35 -7.53
C LEU A 163 19.00 17.42 -6.00
N PRO A 164 20.06 18.04 -5.45
CA PRO A 164 20.20 18.20 -4.01
C PRO A 164 19.13 19.14 -3.45
N VAL A 165 18.57 18.75 -2.31
CA VAL A 165 17.55 19.51 -1.60
C VAL A 165 18.06 19.79 -0.18
N ASP A 166 17.82 21.01 0.32
CA ASP A 166 18.17 21.32 1.70
C ASP A 166 17.28 20.48 2.65
N HIS A 167 17.91 19.72 3.53
CA HIS A 167 17.20 18.89 4.51
C HIS A 167 16.29 19.69 5.45
N ARG A 168 16.52 21.01 5.61
CA ARG A 168 15.68 21.91 6.39
C ARG A 168 14.31 22.17 5.72
N ASP A 169 14.26 22.03 4.41
CA ASP A 169 13.03 22.18 3.63
C ASP A 169 12.31 20.85 3.38
N VAL A 170 12.74 19.78 4.06
CA VAL A 170 12.12 18.46 3.94
C VAL A 170 11.76 17.92 5.32
N VAL A 171 10.48 17.63 5.51
CA VAL A 171 10.01 16.86 6.68
C VAL A 171 10.09 15.39 6.35
N GLN A 172 10.84 14.64 7.18
CA GLN A 172 11.13 13.23 6.97
C GLN A 172 10.39 12.39 7.98
N PHE A 173 9.52 11.54 7.50
CA PHE A 173 8.76 10.57 8.30
C PHE A 173 9.48 9.23 8.23
N ILE A 174 9.76 8.65 9.39
CA ILE A 174 10.47 7.38 9.51
C ILE A 174 9.64 6.45 10.37
N SER A 175 9.04 5.45 9.75
CA SER A 175 8.27 4.45 10.48
C SER A 175 9.20 3.59 11.35
N PRO A 176 8.81 3.27 12.59
CA PRO A 176 9.53 2.30 13.42
C PRO A 176 9.43 0.86 12.88
N ILE A 177 8.46 0.59 11.99
CA ILE A 177 8.34 -0.69 11.29
C ILE A 177 9.02 -0.59 9.93
N GLN A 178 9.84 -1.58 9.61
CA GLN A 178 10.49 -1.69 8.32
C GLN A 178 9.44 -1.90 7.19
N GLY A 179 9.65 -1.25 6.06
CA GLY A 179 8.73 -1.33 4.92
C GLY A 179 8.54 -2.75 4.37
N LEU A 180 7.33 -3.05 3.92
CA LEU A 180 6.92 -4.37 3.42
C LEU A 180 7.85 -4.93 2.33
N LEU A 181 8.31 -4.06 1.42
CA LEU A 181 9.18 -4.46 0.31
C LEU A 181 10.57 -4.92 0.77
N TYR A 182 11.02 -4.49 1.94
CA TYR A 182 12.32 -4.86 2.49
C TYR A 182 12.23 -6.01 3.51
N THR A 183 11.14 -6.04 4.29
CA THR A 183 10.95 -7.06 5.32
C THR A 183 10.73 -8.45 4.72
N SER A 184 9.91 -8.54 3.70
CA SER A 184 9.46 -9.83 3.18
C SER A 184 9.31 -9.86 1.65
N PRO A 185 10.38 -9.62 0.88
CA PRO A 185 10.32 -9.65 -0.58
C PRO A 185 9.88 -11.02 -1.11
N ASN A 186 10.26 -12.10 -0.41
CA ASN A 186 9.87 -13.44 -0.80
C ASN A 186 8.37 -13.72 -0.62
N ALA A 187 7.72 -13.16 0.39
CA ALA A 187 6.28 -13.30 0.58
C ALA A 187 5.52 -12.65 -0.58
N VAL A 188 5.93 -11.46 -1.02
CA VAL A 188 5.37 -10.78 -2.18
C VAL A 188 5.58 -11.60 -3.45
N LEU A 189 6.79 -12.11 -3.68
CA LEU A 189 7.12 -12.94 -4.86
C LEU A 189 6.33 -14.25 -4.87
N THR A 190 6.16 -14.90 -3.71
CA THR A 190 5.37 -16.11 -3.59
C THR A 190 3.91 -15.85 -3.91
N SER A 191 3.33 -14.77 -3.39
CA SER A 191 1.96 -14.35 -3.71
C SER A 191 1.77 -14.14 -5.21
N LEU A 192 2.70 -13.44 -5.86
CA LEU A 192 2.67 -13.21 -7.31
C LEU A 192 2.75 -14.51 -8.13
N LYS A 193 3.59 -15.46 -7.68
CA LYS A 193 3.69 -16.78 -8.34
C LYS A 193 2.41 -17.60 -8.17
N LEU A 194 1.79 -17.54 -6.99
CA LEU A 194 0.51 -18.21 -6.73
C LEU A 194 -0.61 -17.61 -7.57
N GLU A 195 -0.71 -16.28 -7.66
CA GLU A 195 -1.68 -15.62 -8.54
C GLU A 195 -1.45 -15.99 -10.00
N GLY A 196 -0.20 -16.02 -10.45
CA GLY A 196 0.15 -16.48 -11.79
C GLY A 196 -0.19 -17.96 -12.04
N ALA A 197 -0.06 -18.82 -11.04
CA ALA A 197 -0.48 -20.23 -11.15
C ALA A 197 -2.00 -20.36 -11.23
N ARG A 198 -2.73 -19.62 -10.42
CA ARG A 198 -4.20 -19.55 -10.46
C ARG A 198 -4.70 -19.05 -11.81
N LEU A 199 -4.09 -17.98 -12.34
CA LEU A 199 -4.44 -17.43 -13.65
C LEU A 199 -4.23 -18.46 -14.76
N ARG A 200 -3.08 -19.17 -14.76
CA ARG A 200 -2.81 -20.25 -15.72
C ARG A 200 -3.81 -21.40 -15.58
N SER A 201 -4.14 -21.80 -14.36
CA SER A 201 -5.13 -22.84 -14.11
C SER A 201 -6.52 -22.44 -14.57
N ALA A 202 -6.89 -21.17 -14.41
CA ALA A 202 -8.19 -20.63 -14.86
C ALA A 202 -8.24 -20.41 -16.38
N SER A 203 -7.12 -20.04 -17.01
CA SER A 203 -7.06 -19.82 -18.46
C SER A 203 -7.00 -21.13 -19.26
N ASN A 204 -6.46 -22.19 -18.68
CA ASN A 204 -6.48 -23.53 -19.25
C ASN A 204 -7.84 -24.19 -18.93
N SER A 205 -8.87 -23.76 -19.62
CA SER A 205 -10.22 -24.35 -19.47
C SER A 205 -10.31 -25.80 -19.97
N LEU A 206 -9.26 -26.29 -20.59
CA LEU A 206 -9.17 -27.66 -21.10
C LEU A 206 -8.17 -28.44 -20.26
N PRO A 207 -8.54 -29.66 -19.80
CA PRO A 207 -7.57 -30.52 -19.13
C PRO A 207 -6.41 -30.79 -20.10
N ASN A 208 -5.19 -30.57 -19.63
CA ASN A 208 -4.02 -31.00 -20.39
C ASN A 208 -4.06 -32.51 -20.52
N GLY A 209 -4.17 -33.01 -21.73
CA GLY A 209 -4.23 -34.43 -22.02
C GLY A 209 -3.15 -34.81 -23.00
N VAL A 210 -2.83 -36.07 -23.02
CA VAL A 210 -1.90 -36.68 -23.99
C VAL A 210 -2.71 -37.52 -24.97
N LEU A 211 -2.58 -37.17 -26.26
CA LEU A 211 -3.00 -38.03 -27.36
C LEU A 211 -1.89 -39.02 -27.61
N ARG A 212 -2.16 -40.30 -27.37
CA ARG A 212 -1.20 -41.39 -27.62
C ARG A 212 -1.69 -42.27 -28.71
N GLN A 213 -0.85 -42.48 -29.72
CA GLN A 213 -1.08 -43.53 -30.73
C GLN A 213 -0.75 -44.88 -30.12
N VAL A 214 -1.70 -45.83 -30.16
CA VAL A 214 -1.56 -47.17 -29.59
C VAL A 214 -1.47 -48.26 -30.67
N GLY A 215 -1.64 -47.90 -31.96
CA GLY A 215 -1.57 -48.83 -33.07
C GLY A 215 -1.55 -48.13 -34.44
N GLY A 216 -1.52 -48.89 -35.53
CA GLY A 216 -1.45 -48.35 -36.89
C GLY A 216 -0.04 -48.00 -37.34
N GLU A 217 0.12 -47.41 -38.54
CA GLU A 217 1.39 -46.85 -39.00
C GLU A 217 1.79 -45.66 -38.15
N PRO A 218 3.08 -45.54 -37.79
CA PRO A 218 3.54 -44.41 -36.98
C PRO A 218 3.27 -43.08 -37.69
N LEU A 219 2.53 -42.18 -37.07
CA LEU A 219 2.29 -40.83 -37.57
C LEU A 219 3.58 -40.01 -37.54
N SER A 220 3.83 -39.23 -38.56
CA SER A 220 4.92 -38.26 -38.63
C SER A 220 4.69 -37.14 -37.61
N ALA A 221 5.74 -36.38 -37.29
CA ALA A 221 5.65 -35.24 -36.37
C ALA A 221 4.62 -34.19 -36.84
N GLU A 222 4.51 -33.97 -38.13
CA GLU A 222 3.57 -33.04 -38.75
C GLU A 222 2.12 -33.51 -38.61
N GLU A 223 1.85 -34.80 -38.83
CA GLU A 223 0.53 -35.39 -38.65
C GLU A 223 0.09 -35.39 -37.17
N LEU A 224 0.99 -35.66 -36.24
CA LEU A 224 0.75 -35.55 -34.80
C LEU A 224 0.41 -34.11 -34.38
N GLN A 225 1.08 -33.13 -34.96
CA GLN A 225 0.80 -31.73 -34.71
C GLN A 225 -0.59 -31.33 -35.27
N GLN A 226 -0.94 -31.76 -36.47
CA GLN A 226 -2.26 -31.51 -37.07
C GLN A 226 -3.38 -32.19 -36.26
N LEU A 227 -3.16 -33.41 -35.78
CA LEU A 227 -4.10 -34.13 -34.93
C LEU A 227 -4.32 -33.39 -33.62
N SER A 228 -3.26 -32.90 -32.97
CA SER A 228 -3.30 -32.13 -31.76
C SER A 228 -4.10 -30.81 -31.94
N GLN A 229 -3.81 -30.09 -33.04
CA GLN A 229 -4.50 -28.81 -33.35
C GLN A 229 -5.98 -29.02 -33.65
N SER A 230 -6.34 -30.04 -34.41
CA SER A 230 -7.73 -30.35 -34.74
C SER A 230 -8.52 -30.83 -33.51
N PHE A 231 -7.88 -31.57 -32.62
CA PHE A 231 -8.47 -32.00 -31.36
C PHE A 231 -8.71 -30.80 -30.44
N GLU A 232 -7.75 -29.90 -30.32
CA GLU A 232 -7.85 -28.67 -29.54
C GLU A 232 -8.94 -27.73 -30.09
N ALA A 233 -9.00 -27.57 -31.41
CA ALA A 233 -10.04 -26.77 -32.07
C ALA A 233 -11.46 -27.35 -31.85
N ALA A 234 -11.62 -28.68 -31.92
CA ALA A 234 -12.89 -29.33 -31.63
C ALA A 234 -13.35 -29.14 -30.17
N ARG A 235 -12.40 -29.15 -29.23
CA ARG A 235 -12.71 -28.89 -27.81
C ARG A 235 -13.05 -27.44 -27.53
N LEU A 236 -12.36 -26.49 -28.16
CA LEU A 236 -12.63 -25.05 -28.01
C LEU A 236 -14.05 -24.68 -28.51
N THR A 237 -14.55 -25.39 -29.53
CA THR A 237 -15.89 -25.15 -30.09
C THR A 237 -16.98 -25.98 -29.41
N ASN A 238 -16.68 -26.72 -28.34
CA ASN A 238 -17.57 -27.66 -27.66
C ASN A 238 -18.19 -28.72 -28.58
N THR A 239 -17.54 -29.03 -29.69
CA THR A 239 -17.93 -30.10 -30.61
C THR A 239 -17.38 -31.44 -30.12
N VAL A 240 -18.10 -32.51 -30.44
CA VAL A 240 -17.65 -33.87 -30.10
C VAL A 240 -16.37 -34.19 -30.87
N ALA A 241 -15.28 -34.44 -30.16
CA ALA A 241 -14.07 -34.92 -30.79
C ALA A 241 -14.15 -36.42 -31.01
N ALA A 242 -14.09 -36.85 -32.27
CA ALA A 242 -14.03 -38.26 -32.63
C ALA A 242 -12.56 -38.70 -32.77
N LEU A 243 -12.18 -39.78 -32.08
CA LEU A 243 -10.90 -40.41 -32.17
C LEU A 243 -11.06 -41.77 -32.91
N ASN A 244 -10.06 -42.17 -33.64
CA ASN A 244 -10.02 -43.50 -34.23
C ASN A 244 -9.56 -44.53 -33.16
N GLU A 245 -9.70 -45.83 -33.50
CA GLU A 245 -9.32 -46.93 -32.60
C GLU A 245 -7.84 -46.96 -32.22
N PHE A 246 -6.99 -46.28 -32.97
CA PHE A 246 -5.56 -46.23 -32.76
C PHE A 246 -5.06 -45.03 -31.94
N VAL A 247 -5.93 -44.12 -31.55
CA VAL A 247 -5.57 -42.95 -30.75
C VAL A 247 -6.34 -42.92 -29.43
N THR A 248 -5.61 -42.93 -28.35
CA THR A 248 -6.17 -42.85 -27.00
C THR A 248 -5.87 -41.48 -26.41
N TYR A 249 -6.91 -40.85 -25.88
CA TYR A 249 -6.77 -39.63 -25.09
C TYR A 249 -6.67 -39.98 -23.61
N THR A 250 -5.61 -39.55 -22.97
CA THR A 250 -5.46 -39.68 -21.50
C THR A 250 -5.42 -38.28 -20.92
N GLU A 251 -6.38 -37.95 -20.08
CA GLU A 251 -6.40 -36.71 -19.37
C GLU A 251 -5.26 -36.67 -18.35
N THR A 252 -4.40 -35.67 -18.46
CA THR A 252 -3.44 -35.31 -17.42
C THR A 252 -4.08 -34.19 -16.60
N THR A 253 -5.18 -34.48 -15.93
CA THR A 253 -5.85 -33.48 -15.08
C THR A 253 -5.00 -33.20 -13.87
N THR A 254 -4.35 -32.06 -13.87
CA THR A 254 -3.93 -31.42 -12.63
C THR A 254 -5.15 -30.70 -12.08
N ASP A 255 -5.90 -31.40 -11.24
CA ASP A 255 -7.01 -30.81 -10.50
C ASP A 255 -6.44 -29.65 -9.64
N PRO A 256 -6.96 -28.42 -9.74
CA PRO A 256 -6.52 -27.29 -8.91
C PRO A 256 -6.58 -27.57 -7.42
N SER A 257 -7.53 -28.42 -7.01
CA SER A 257 -7.61 -28.88 -5.61
C SER A 257 -6.44 -29.82 -5.25
N LYS A 258 -5.95 -30.62 -6.18
CA LYS A 258 -4.76 -31.47 -5.99
C LYS A 258 -3.46 -30.68 -5.94
N GLN A 259 -3.42 -29.48 -6.52
CA GLN A 259 -2.27 -28.59 -6.43
C GLN A 259 -2.25 -27.77 -5.13
N LEU A 260 -3.23 -27.92 -4.24
CA LEU A 260 -3.35 -27.18 -2.98
C LEU A 260 -3.30 -25.66 -3.19
N LEU A 261 -3.70 -25.16 -4.40
CA LEU A 261 -3.59 -23.75 -4.74
C LEU A 261 -4.50 -22.88 -3.88
N VAL A 262 -5.66 -23.38 -3.48
CA VAL A 262 -6.60 -22.66 -2.61
C VAL A 262 -6.00 -22.52 -1.22
N GLU A 263 -5.54 -23.63 -0.63
CA GLU A 263 -4.93 -23.65 0.70
C GLU A 263 -3.65 -22.82 0.74
N ALA A 264 -2.81 -22.92 -0.29
CA ALA A 264 -1.61 -22.09 -0.43
C ALA A 264 -1.93 -20.61 -0.53
N SER A 265 -2.98 -20.23 -1.28
CA SER A 265 -3.44 -18.84 -1.38
C SER A 265 -3.97 -18.32 -0.05
N GLU A 266 -4.76 -19.12 0.68
CA GLU A 266 -5.26 -18.75 2.01
C GLU A 266 -4.12 -18.58 3.01
N TYR A 267 -3.18 -19.53 3.03
CA TYR A 267 -1.99 -19.44 3.89
C TYR A 267 -1.20 -18.16 3.57
N GLN A 268 -0.94 -17.92 2.29
CA GLN A 268 -0.18 -16.73 1.86
C GLN A 268 -0.91 -15.43 2.22
N SER A 269 -2.24 -15.40 2.11
CA SER A 269 -3.03 -14.24 2.52
C SER A 269 -2.95 -14.00 4.02
N LYS A 270 -2.90 -15.07 4.84
CA LYS A 270 -2.66 -14.97 6.30
C LYS A 270 -1.26 -14.44 6.60
N GLU A 271 -0.24 -14.86 5.85
CA GLU A 271 1.11 -14.30 6.00
C GLU A 271 1.15 -12.80 5.66
N ILE A 272 0.47 -12.38 4.60
CA ILE A 272 0.35 -10.95 4.26
C ILE A 272 -0.37 -10.18 5.37
N ALA A 273 -1.43 -10.75 5.95
CA ALA A 273 -2.14 -10.14 7.08
C ALA A 273 -1.22 -9.90 8.28
N ARG A 274 -0.37 -10.89 8.61
CA ARG A 274 0.64 -10.77 9.68
C ARG A 274 1.68 -9.69 9.38
N LEU A 275 2.17 -9.65 8.14
CA LEU A 275 3.16 -8.65 7.71
C LEU A 275 2.61 -7.23 7.69
N ALA A 276 1.32 -7.07 7.39
CA ALA A 276 0.63 -5.79 7.39
C ALA A 276 0.09 -5.37 8.77
N ASN A 277 0.25 -6.22 9.80
CA ASN A 277 -0.37 -6.06 11.12
C ASN A 277 -1.89 -5.81 11.03
N CYS A 278 -2.54 -6.45 10.05
CA CYS A 278 -3.97 -6.33 9.82
C CYS A 278 -4.67 -7.62 10.23
N PRO A 279 -5.76 -7.56 11.00
CA PRO A 279 -6.52 -8.74 11.37
C PRO A 279 -6.98 -9.53 10.12
N PRO A 280 -6.70 -10.85 10.03
CA PRO A 280 -6.95 -11.64 8.82
C PRO A 280 -8.40 -11.62 8.34
N TYR A 281 -9.37 -11.55 9.25
CA TYR A 281 -10.79 -11.50 8.90
C TYR A 281 -11.17 -10.24 8.12
N LEU A 282 -10.49 -9.10 8.34
CA LEU A 282 -10.72 -7.86 7.58
C LEU A 282 -10.24 -7.98 6.12
N LEU A 283 -9.36 -8.93 5.85
CA LEU A 283 -8.93 -9.27 4.50
C LEU A 283 -9.86 -10.30 3.82
N GLY A 284 -10.96 -10.72 4.49
CA GLY A 284 -11.88 -11.71 3.95
C GLY A 284 -11.41 -13.15 4.14
N ILE A 285 -10.45 -13.39 5.04
CA ILE A 285 -9.93 -14.73 5.33
C ILE A 285 -10.72 -15.33 6.50
N ALA A 286 -11.32 -16.49 6.29
CA ALA A 286 -11.99 -17.23 7.36
C ALA A 286 -10.97 -17.67 8.41
N SER A 287 -11.08 -17.15 9.63
CA SER A 287 -10.25 -17.50 10.78
C SER A 287 -11.08 -18.32 11.77
N GLY A 288 -11.34 -19.59 11.49
CA GLY A 288 -12.04 -20.48 12.41
C GLY A 288 -13.42 -19.95 12.85
N SER A 289 -13.84 -20.28 14.08
CA SER A 289 -15.13 -19.88 14.66
C SER A 289 -15.15 -18.47 15.28
N TYR A 290 -14.24 -17.59 14.93
CA TYR A 290 -14.33 -16.20 15.36
C TYR A 290 -15.46 -15.49 14.62
N SER A 291 -16.65 -15.60 15.18
CA SER A 291 -17.78 -14.75 14.81
C SER A 291 -17.51 -13.36 15.38
N TYR A 292 -17.24 -12.37 14.53
CA TYR A 292 -17.19 -10.99 14.97
C TYR A 292 -18.59 -10.57 15.41
N GLN A 293 -18.77 -10.52 16.70
CA GLN A 293 -20.04 -10.11 17.28
C GLN A 293 -20.23 -8.60 17.29
N ASN A 294 -19.14 -7.79 17.05
CA ASN A 294 -19.23 -6.35 17.13
C ASN A 294 -18.31 -5.65 16.12
N SER A 295 -18.90 -4.75 15.32
CA SER A 295 -18.17 -3.89 14.38
C SER A 295 -17.19 -2.93 15.07
N THR A 296 -17.47 -2.57 16.31
CA THR A 296 -16.61 -1.72 17.15
C THR A 296 -15.29 -2.38 17.45
N GLN A 297 -15.30 -3.66 17.85
CA GLN A 297 -14.07 -4.40 18.10
C GLN A 297 -13.20 -4.51 16.84
N ALA A 298 -13.83 -4.73 15.68
CA ALA A 298 -13.10 -4.78 14.42
C ALA A 298 -12.39 -3.47 14.08
N ARG A 299 -13.03 -2.32 14.37
CA ARG A 299 -12.43 -0.98 14.20
C ARG A 299 -11.30 -0.77 15.20
N GLN A 300 -11.51 -1.13 16.46
CA GLN A 300 -10.50 -1.03 17.52
C GLN A 300 -9.25 -1.87 17.18
N ASP A 301 -9.43 -3.11 16.77
CA ASP A 301 -8.33 -4.00 16.39
C ASP A 301 -7.53 -3.43 15.20
N LEU A 302 -8.22 -2.95 14.16
CA LEU A 302 -7.57 -2.35 13.01
C LEU A 302 -6.77 -1.10 13.38
N TYR A 303 -7.31 -0.26 14.24
CA TYR A 303 -6.61 0.92 14.76
C TYR A 303 -5.41 0.52 15.62
N MET A 304 -5.63 -0.24 16.68
CA MET A 304 -4.60 -0.55 17.69
C MET A 304 -3.42 -1.33 17.13
N PHE A 305 -3.67 -2.31 16.27
CA PHE A 305 -2.61 -3.18 15.75
C PHE A 305 -2.03 -2.72 14.42
N GLY A 306 -2.83 -2.05 13.59
CA GLY A 306 -2.43 -1.67 12.24
C GLY A 306 -2.12 -0.20 12.05
N ALA A 307 -3.06 0.69 12.35
CA ALA A 307 -2.97 2.10 11.97
C ALA A 307 -2.20 2.97 13.00
N LYS A 308 -2.38 2.71 14.31
CA LYS A 308 -1.90 3.57 15.40
C LYS A 308 -0.42 3.95 15.25
N LEU A 309 0.44 3.00 15.02
CA LEU A 309 1.88 3.24 14.94
C LEU A 309 2.27 4.16 13.78
N PHE A 310 1.58 4.07 12.65
CA PHE A 310 1.80 4.98 11.52
C PHE A 310 1.20 6.37 11.80
N MET A 311 0.05 6.43 12.47
CA MET A 311 -0.58 7.69 12.88
C MET A 311 0.29 8.42 13.89
N ASP A 312 0.80 7.72 14.90
CA ASP A 312 1.73 8.28 15.89
C ASP A 312 3.01 8.79 15.19
N CYS A 313 3.62 8.01 14.29
CA CYS A 313 4.78 8.43 13.52
C CYS A 313 4.53 9.73 12.72
N ILE A 314 3.36 9.85 12.10
CA ILE A 314 2.99 11.06 11.35
C ILE A 314 2.77 12.23 12.30
N ALA A 315 2.03 12.04 13.38
CA ALA A 315 1.71 13.07 14.36
C ALA A 315 2.96 13.59 15.08
N GLU A 316 3.81 12.70 15.58
CA GLU A 316 5.07 13.06 16.25
C GLU A 316 6.03 13.81 15.32
N THR A 317 6.13 13.37 14.06
CA THR A 317 6.98 14.06 13.07
C THR A 317 6.45 15.46 12.74
N LEU A 318 5.13 15.63 12.65
CA LEU A 318 4.51 16.95 12.45
C LEU A 318 4.59 17.83 13.69
N SER A 319 4.75 17.25 14.88
CA SER A 319 4.93 17.94 16.16
C SER A 319 6.38 18.34 16.45
N ALA A 320 7.32 17.98 15.58
CA ALA A 320 8.73 18.28 15.77
C ALA A 320 9.03 19.79 15.73
N ASP A 321 10.06 20.24 16.47
CA ASP A 321 10.47 21.64 16.62
C ASP A 321 10.76 22.39 15.31
N ASN A 322 11.01 21.69 14.22
CA ASN A 322 11.21 22.26 12.89
C ASN A 322 9.91 22.46 12.10
N VAL A 323 8.78 21.95 12.61
CA VAL A 323 7.46 22.04 12.00
C VAL A 323 6.52 22.92 12.85
N LEU A 324 6.55 22.73 14.16
CA LEU A 324 5.72 23.46 15.12
C LEU A 324 6.58 24.12 16.23
N PRO A 325 6.07 25.21 16.83
CA PRO A 325 6.69 25.76 18.04
C PRO A 325 6.68 24.76 19.20
N ARG A 326 7.70 24.81 20.03
CA ARG A 326 7.79 23.98 21.23
C ARG A 326 6.54 24.11 22.11
N GLY A 327 6.09 22.97 22.63
CA GLY A 327 4.90 22.90 23.48
C GLY A 327 3.60 22.85 22.69
N THR A 328 3.67 22.85 21.36
CA THR A 328 2.51 22.68 20.50
C THR A 328 2.63 21.36 19.74
N TYR A 329 1.62 20.54 19.83
CA TYR A 329 1.60 19.19 19.27
C TYR A 329 0.37 18.97 18.40
N VAL A 330 0.43 17.95 17.57
CA VAL A 330 -0.72 17.46 16.80
C VAL A 330 -0.95 15.98 17.07
N LYS A 331 -2.20 15.56 17.05
CA LYS A 331 -2.58 14.16 17.12
C LYS A 331 -3.77 13.90 16.18
N PHE A 332 -3.96 12.65 15.81
CA PHE A 332 -5.17 12.25 15.12
C PHE A 332 -6.32 12.15 16.12
N ASP A 333 -7.45 12.73 15.77
CA ASP A 333 -8.68 12.62 16.54
C ASP A 333 -9.37 11.30 16.21
N VAL A 334 -9.18 10.32 17.08
CA VAL A 334 -9.67 8.95 16.88
C VAL A 334 -10.94 8.68 17.67
N ASP A 335 -11.41 9.63 18.48
CA ASP A 335 -12.52 9.42 19.41
C ASP A 335 -13.81 9.08 18.66
N ASP A 336 -14.13 9.81 17.60
CA ASP A 336 -15.26 9.49 16.74
C ASP A 336 -15.14 8.13 16.05
N TYR A 337 -13.94 7.75 15.63
CA TYR A 337 -13.69 6.47 14.99
C TYR A 337 -13.89 5.29 15.95
N LEU A 338 -13.50 5.44 17.21
CA LEU A 338 -13.56 4.41 18.24
C LEU A 338 -14.89 4.37 18.99
N SER A 339 -15.68 5.47 18.94
CA SER A 339 -16.95 5.56 19.67
C SER A 339 -18.00 4.58 19.11
N GLU A 340 -18.84 4.06 20.00
CA GLU A 340 -19.96 3.19 19.62
C GLU A 340 -21.11 3.97 18.95
N ASN A 341 -21.19 5.27 19.19
CA ASN A 341 -22.34 6.10 18.86
C ASN A 341 -22.35 6.64 17.42
N TYR A 342 -21.36 6.36 16.60
CA TYR A 342 -21.27 6.92 15.24
C TYR A 342 -22.47 6.56 14.32
N LEU A 343 -23.28 5.58 14.70
CA LEU A 343 -24.48 5.16 13.95
C LEU A 343 -25.79 5.56 14.65
N MET A 344 -25.75 6.06 15.90
CA MET A 344 -26.96 6.39 16.67
C MET A 344 -27.35 7.86 16.59
N ASP A 345 -26.41 8.77 16.30
CA ASP A 345 -26.62 10.21 16.34
C ASP A 345 -27.40 10.78 15.13
N ASN A 346 -27.73 9.95 14.15
CA ASN A 346 -28.54 10.34 12.98
C ASN A 346 -30.00 9.85 13.03
N THR A 347 -30.45 9.25 14.12
CA THR A 347 -31.83 8.76 14.24
C THR A 347 -32.74 9.61 15.14
N ASP A 348 -32.21 10.57 15.86
CA ASP A 348 -33.02 11.53 16.65
C ASP A 348 -33.30 12.84 15.88
N VAL A 349 -33.77 12.71 14.64
CA VAL A 349 -34.62 13.75 14.08
C VAL A 349 -35.98 13.61 14.78
N GLU A 350 -36.20 14.35 15.84
CA GLU A 350 -37.52 14.57 16.41
C GLU A 350 -38.48 14.93 15.28
N VAL A 351 -39.32 13.99 14.94
CA VAL A 351 -40.56 14.27 14.22
C VAL A 351 -41.46 14.98 15.21
N ASN A 352 -41.35 16.30 15.26
CA ASN A 352 -42.33 17.15 15.94
C ASN A 352 -43.62 17.04 15.14
N ASP A 353 -44.42 16.07 15.54
CA ASP A 353 -45.85 15.98 15.18
C ASP A 353 -46.60 17.10 15.90
N THR A 354 -46.66 18.27 15.30
CA THR A 354 -47.68 19.30 15.63
C THR A 354 -48.75 19.23 14.56
N ALA A 355 -49.58 18.23 14.70
CA ALA A 355 -50.91 18.23 14.11
C ALA A 355 -51.90 18.22 15.27
N GLU A 356 -52.35 19.43 15.71
CA GLU A 356 -53.63 19.62 16.35
C GLU A 356 -53.99 21.11 16.27
N THR A 357 -54.88 21.44 15.46
CA THR A 357 -56.22 22.09 15.48
C THR A 357 -56.52 22.74 14.20
#